data_9449c89909da488078df8b657bf7b0f6
#
_entry.id   9449c89909da488078df8b657bf7b0f6
#
_cell.length_a   1.000
_cell.length_b   1.000
_cell.length_c   1.000
_cell.angle_alpha   90.00
_cell.angle_beta   90.00
_cell.angle_gamma   90.00
#
_symmetry.space_group_name_H-M   'P 1'
#
loop_
_entity.id
_entity.type
_entity.pdbx_description
1 polymer ?
#
loop_
_entity_poly.entity_id
_entity_poly.type
_entity_poly.pdbx_seq_one_letter_code
_entity_poly.pdbx_strand_id
1 'polypeptide(L)'
;MSDIIDLTDKMQDIDLDDNLEYIIYDKVVLCIDVGIVNLGISVGLIDEQFNLKEIAHVDLIDITKFTHTHELEGKICNLHHTKTIADWMEHLFHEHLPLFQESDYILVEKQPPIGLVSIEQLIYYRWRDKCHLVSPRSMHKYYNIGQFNYEQRKLKTIEIAKSISAWNPRAIKNYEIFKRKHDITDSICLMGFWLNKNKINYLEKQEKERIKQNYLTTTGMSTNDWMEQFRHV
;
A
#
# COMPACT_ATOMS: atom_id res chain seq x y z
N MET A 1 22.67 -9.24 4.92
CA MET A 1 22.59 -8.74 3.55
C MET A 1 21.13 -8.86 3.13
N SER A 2 20.39 -7.77 3.21
CA SER A 2 19.06 -7.69 2.61
C SER A 2 19.28 -7.35 1.14
N ASP A 3 19.01 -8.30 0.26
CA ASP A 3 19.00 -8.05 -1.17
C ASP A 3 17.92 -7.00 -1.44
N ILE A 4 18.37 -5.76 -1.66
CA ILE A 4 17.52 -4.70 -2.19
C ILE A 4 16.96 -5.24 -3.48
N ILE A 5 15.64 -5.39 -3.56
CA ILE A 5 14.98 -5.84 -4.77
C ILE A 5 15.07 -4.67 -5.74
N ASP A 6 16.00 -4.76 -6.66
CA ASP A 6 15.99 -3.91 -7.84
C ASP A 6 14.78 -4.33 -8.69
N LEU A 7 13.73 -3.52 -8.65
CA LEU A 7 12.53 -3.73 -9.46
C LEU A 7 12.87 -3.63 -10.97
N THR A 8 13.98 -2.96 -11.30
CA THR A 8 14.44 -2.83 -12.69
C THR A 8 15.01 -4.14 -13.25
N ASP A 9 15.60 -5.01 -12.41
CA ASP A 9 16.09 -6.34 -12.85
C ASP A 9 14.94 -7.30 -13.24
N LYS A 10 13.73 -7.09 -12.73
CA LYS A 10 12.57 -7.90 -13.13
C LYS A 10 12.07 -7.62 -14.56
N MET A 11 12.49 -6.52 -15.18
CA MET A 11 12.08 -6.19 -16.55
C MET A 11 13.03 -6.77 -17.63
N GLN A 12 14.22 -7.30 -17.26
CA GLN A 12 15.23 -7.74 -18.23
C GLN A 12 15.46 -9.26 -18.34
N ASP A 13 15.07 -10.07 -17.33
CA ASP A 13 15.30 -11.52 -17.31
C ASP A 13 14.00 -12.35 -17.35
N ILE A 14 13.03 -11.99 -18.18
CA ILE A 14 11.92 -12.87 -18.51
C ILE A 14 12.33 -13.66 -19.75
N ASP A 15 12.85 -14.88 -19.56
CA ASP A 15 12.89 -15.88 -20.61
C ASP A 15 11.46 -16.05 -21.15
N LEU A 16 11.30 -15.71 -22.43
CA LEU A 16 10.04 -15.77 -23.17
C LEU A 16 9.63 -17.25 -23.36
N ASP A 17 8.92 -17.79 -22.38
CA ASP A 17 8.12 -18.99 -22.60
C ASP A 17 6.78 -18.54 -23.20
N ASP A 18 6.50 -18.89 -24.44
CA ASP A 18 5.47 -18.34 -25.36
C ASP A 18 4.00 -18.50 -24.90
N ASN A 19 3.73 -18.81 -23.63
CA ASN A 19 2.39 -19.00 -23.06
C ASN A 19 2.13 -18.23 -21.74
N LEU A 20 2.97 -17.25 -21.35
CA LEU A 20 2.68 -16.39 -20.23
C LEU A 20 1.69 -15.30 -20.67
N GLU A 21 0.45 -15.38 -20.19
CA GLU A 21 -0.43 -14.20 -20.19
C GLU A 21 0.34 -13.04 -19.52
N TYR A 22 0.72 -12.04 -20.29
CA TYR A 22 1.34 -10.83 -19.76
C TYR A 22 0.36 -10.17 -18.76
N ILE A 23 0.63 -10.34 -17.48
CA ILE A 23 -0.11 -9.62 -16.45
C ILE A 23 0.36 -8.17 -16.54
N ILE A 24 -0.44 -7.32 -17.18
CA ILE A 24 -0.20 -5.88 -17.22
C ILE A 24 -0.52 -5.33 -15.84
N TYR A 25 0.52 -4.85 -15.15
CA TYR A 25 0.36 -4.08 -13.92
C TYR A 25 0.29 -2.60 -14.30
N ASP A 26 -0.81 -1.95 -13.92
CA ASP A 26 -0.97 -0.55 -14.25
C ASP A 26 -0.43 0.34 -13.13
N LYS A 27 -0.44 -0.14 -11.88
CA LYS A 27 -0.06 0.67 -10.70
C LYS A 27 0.51 -0.14 -9.55
N VAL A 28 1.38 0.51 -8.79
CA VAL A 28 2.03 -0.03 -7.58
C VAL A 28 1.46 0.65 -6.33
N VAL A 29 1.09 -0.17 -5.35
CA VAL A 29 0.58 0.28 -4.04
C VAL A 29 1.52 -0.16 -2.94
N LEU A 30 2.15 0.80 -2.25
CA LEU A 30 2.90 0.58 -1.02
C LEU A 30 1.96 0.78 0.17
N CYS A 31 1.86 -0.20 1.07
CA CYS A 31 1.07 -0.07 2.29
C CYS A 31 1.94 -0.24 3.53
N ILE A 32 1.75 0.65 4.52
CA ILE A 32 2.58 0.75 5.72
C ILE A 32 1.69 0.69 6.97
N ASP A 33 1.88 -0.34 7.77
CA ASP A 33 1.42 -0.39 9.16
C ASP A 33 2.50 0.25 10.05
N VAL A 34 2.12 1.32 10.77
CA VAL A 34 3.10 2.21 11.42
C VAL A 34 3.67 1.60 12.70
N GLY A 35 4.98 1.41 12.73
CA GLY A 35 5.74 0.92 13.89
C GLY A 35 7.15 1.49 13.95
N ILE A 36 7.80 1.44 15.11
CA ILE A 36 9.23 1.80 15.25
C ILE A 36 10.11 0.55 15.04
N VAL A 37 9.86 -0.49 15.83
CA VAL A 37 10.62 -1.75 15.78
C VAL A 37 9.97 -2.76 14.82
N ASN A 38 8.70 -2.57 14.51
CA ASN A 38 7.92 -3.44 13.64
C ASN A 38 7.06 -2.58 12.70
N LEU A 39 7.72 -1.91 11.77
CA LEU A 39 7.04 -1.21 10.69
C LEU A 39 6.70 -2.24 9.61
N GLY A 40 5.42 -2.59 9.49
CA GLY A 40 4.95 -3.58 8.54
C GLY A 40 4.76 -2.98 7.14
N ILE A 41 5.36 -3.61 6.13
CA ILE A 41 5.26 -3.18 4.73
C ILE A 41 4.64 -4.27 3.88
N SER A 42 3.76 -3.87 2.97
CA SER A 42 3.31 -4.71 1.85
C SER A 42 3.24 -3.90 0.55
N VAL A 43 3.61 -4.54 -0.55
CA VAL A 43 3.54 -3.96 -1.91
C VAL A 43 2.58 -4.79 -2.75
N GLY A 44 1.58 -4.12 -3.30
CA GLY A 44 0.59 -4.72 -4.20
C GLY A 44 0.71 -4.16 -5.61
N LEU A 45 0.55 -5.04 -6.60
CA LEU A 45 0.41 -4.67 -8.00
C LEU A 45 -1.07 -4.75 -8.35
N ILE A 46 -1.62 -3.70 -8.96
CA ILE A 46 -3.05 -3.55 -9.22
C ILE A 46 -3.31 -3.14 -10.67
N ASP A 47 -4.52 -3.41 -11.15
CA ASP A 47 -5.00 -2.85 -12.42
C ASP A 47 -5.68 -1.47 -12.24
N GLU A 48 -6.05 -0.85 -13.36
CA GLU A 48 -6.76 0.45 -13.38
C GLU A 48 -8.11 0.43 -12.65
N GLN A 49 -8.70 -0.75 -12.48
CA GLN A 49 -9.97 -0.94 -11.78
C GLN A 49 -9.80 -1.21 -10.27
N PHE A 50 -8.59 -1.07 -9.75
CA PHE A 50 -8.22 -1.37 -8.37
C PHE A 50 -8.36 -2.84 -7.98
N ASN A 51 -8.24 -3.79 -8.92
CA ASN A 51 -8.12 -5.20 -8.59
C ASN A 51 -6.68 -5.54 -8.22
N LEU A 52 -6.48 -6.18 -7.07
CA LEU A 52 -5.17 -6.70 -6.66
C LEU A 52 -4.80 -7.87 -7.56
N LYS A 53 -3.71 -7.76 -8.28
CA LYS A 53 -3.15 -8.81 -9.14
C LYS A 53 -2.09 -9.62 -8.43
N GLU A 54 -1.26 -8.94 -7.64
CA GLU A 54 -0.16 -9.59 -6.93
C GLU A 54 0.19 -8.85 -5.63
N ILE A 55 0.51 -9.59 -4.57
CA ILE A 55 1.29 -9.10 -3.43
C ILE A 55 2.75 -9.41 -3.76
N ALA A 56 3.47 -8.41 -4.27
CA ALA A 56 4.80 -8.56 -4.83
C ALA A 56 5.90 -8.63 -3.76
N HIS A 57 5.71 -7.91 -2.66
CA HIS A 57 6.70 -7.83 -1.59
C HIS A 57 6.04 -7.61 -0.24
N VAL A 58 6.68 -8.16 0.81
CA VAL A 58 6.35 -7.88 2.22
C VAL A 58 7.62 -7.79 3.02
N ASP A 59 7.62 -6.90 4.03
CA ASP A 59 8.75 -6.73 4.95
C ASP A 59 8.30 -6.29 6.34
N LEU A 60 9.17 -6.47 7.31
CA LEU A 60 9.01 -6.02 8.69
C LEU A 60 10.28 -5.30 9.14
N ILE A 61 10.23 -3.99 9.23
CA ILE A 61 11.39 -3.12 9.38
C ILE A 61 11.49 -2.59 10.81
N ASP A 62 12.68 -2.73 11.39
CA ASP A 62 13.09 -2.03 12.61
C ASP A 62 13.87 -0.77 12.22
N ILE A 63 13.18 0.38 12.21
CA ILE A 63 13.77 1.64 11.75
C ILE A 63 14.91 2.12 12.67
N THR A 64 15.00 1.64 13.90
CA THR A 64 16.08 2.01 14.83
C THR A 64 17.44 1.41 14.46
N LYS A 65 17.45 0.38 13.61
CA LYS A 65 18.67 -0.32 13.21
C LYS A 65 19.44 0.37 12.10
N PHE A 66 18.82 1.20 11.30
CA PHE A 66 19.49 1.84 10.17
C PHE A 66 20.74 2.63 10.58
N THR A 67 20.67 3.36 11.68
CA THR A 67 21.82 4.13 12.18
C THR A 67 23.01 3.26 12.64
N HIS A 68 22.74 2.03 13.11
CA HIS A 68 23.79 1.09 13.54
C HIS A 68 24.37 0.30 12.37
N THR A 69 23.60 0.00 11.35
CA THR A 69 24.05 -0.81 10.21
C THR A 69 25.17 -0.11 9.46
N HIS A 70 25.10 1.19 9.28
CA HIS A 70 26.13 1.98 8.59
C HIS A 70 27.46 1.98 9.36
N GLU A 71 27.42 2.08 10.68
CA GLU A 71 28.63 2.03 11.52
C GLU A 71 29.31 0.66 11.47
N LEU A 72 28.52 -0.43 11.50
CA LEU A 72 29.03 -1.81 11.46
C LEU A 72 29.59 -2.21 10.09
N GLU A 73 29.01 -1.70 9.01
CA GLU A 73 29.44 -2.01 7.64
C GLU A 73 30.54 -1.08 7.12
N GLY A 74 30.98 -0.10 7.92
CA GLY A 74 32.00 0.90 7.52
C GLY A 74 31.55 1.77 6.34
N LYS A 75 30.26 1.87 6.09
CA LYS A 75 29.70 2.72 5.04
C LYS A 75 29.76 4.19 5.45
N ILE A 76 30.26 5.04 4.56
CA ILE A 76 30.17 6.48 4.73
C ILE A 76 28.72 6.91 4.52
N CYS A 77 28.07 7.36 5.57
CA CYS A 77 26.72 7.90 5.51
C CYS A 77 26.76 9.39 5.82
N ASN A 78 26.12 10.20 4.97
CA ASN A 78 26.03 11.66 5.12
C ASN A 78 24.77 12.11 5.87
N LEU A 79 23.93 11.18 6.33
CA LEU A 79 22.73 11.47 7.10
C LEU A 79 23.08 11.65 8.60
N HIS A 80 22.18 12.26 9.35
CA HIS A 80 22.33 12.40 10.79
C HIS A 80 22.07 11.09 11.53
N HIS A 81 22.94 10.73 12.45
CA HIS A 81 22.87 9.47 13.24
C HIS A 81 22.45 9.72 14.68
N THR A 82 21.45 10.60 14.90
CA THR A 82 20.89 10.77 16.25
C THR A 82 19.83 9.68 16.54
N LYS A 83 19.41 9.56 17.78
CA LYS A 83 18.36 8.61 18.17
C LYS A 83 16.97 9.24 18.09
N THR A 84 16.72 10.04 17.08
CA THR A 84 15.41 10.67 16.84
C THR A 84 14.63 9.94 15.76
N ILE A 85 13.29 10.00 15.86
CA ILE A 85 12.40 9.40 14.85
C ILE A 85 12.67 10.04 13.47
N ALA A 86 12.98 11.33 13.42
CA ALA A 86 13.26 12.02 12.16
C ALA A 86 14.45 11.43 11.41
N ASP A 87 15.56 11.17 12.12
CA ASP A 87 16.76 10.60 11.53
C ASP A 87 16.55 9.14 11.12
N TRP A 88 15.85 8.34 11.95
CA TRP A 88 15.49 6.97 11.56
C TRP A 88 14.62 6.93 10.31
N MET A 89 13.67 7.85 10.18
CA MET A 89 12.81 7.95 8.99
C MET A 89 13.59 8.45 7.77
N GLU A 90 14.56 9.33 7.93
CA GLU A 90 15.43 9.76 6.84
C GLU A 90 16.23 8.58 6.28
N HIS A 91 16.77 7.73 7.16
CA HIS A 91 17.46 6.51 6.76
C HIS A 91 16.51 5.52 6.07
N LEU A 92 15.29 5.33 6.61
CA LEU A 92 14.28 4.50 5.95
C LEU A 92 14.01 4.97 4.52
N PHE A 93 13.82 6.27 4.32
CA PHE A 93 13.56 6.83 3.00
C PHE A 93 14.76 6.71 2.08
N HIS A 94 15.98 6.78 2.60
CA HIS A 94 17.20 6.62 1.81
C HIS A 94 17.40 5.16 1.36
N GLU A 95 17.30 4.22 2.28
CA GLU A 95 17.51 2.79 2.01
C GLU A 95 16.41 2.19 1.12
N HIS A 96 15.17 2.69 1.23
CA HIS A 96 14.02 2.19 0.46
C HIS A 96 13.51 3.22 -0.55
N LEU A 97 14.36 4.15 -1.00
CA LEU A 97 13.97 5.25 -1.90
C LEU A 97 13.25 4.76 -3.17
N PRO A 98 13.73 3.73 -3.89
CA PRO A 98 13.04 3.22 -5.08
C PRO A 98 11.62 2.76 -4.78
N LEU A 99 11.41 2.05 -3.67
CA LEU A 99 10.09 1.58 -3.24
C LEU A 99 9.09 2.72 -3.07
N PHE A 100 9.53 3.82 -2.44
CA PHE A 100 8.68 5.00 -2.29
C PHE A 100 8.49 5.77 -3.59
N GLN A 101 9.50 5.87 -4.44
CA GLN A 101 9.43 6.62 -5.69
C GLN A 101 8.55 5.94 -6.74
N GLU A 102 8.68 4.63 -6.90
CA GLU A 102 7.98 3.84 -7.91
C GLU A 102 6.53 3.52 -7.55
N SER A 103 6.14 3.68 -6.28
CA SER A 103 4.75 3.51 -5.88
C SER A 103 3.87 4.63 -6.40
N ASP A 104 2.73 4.28 -7.02
CA ASP A 104 1.67 5.24 -7.41
C ASP A 104 0.84 5.68 -6.23
N TYR A 105 0.63 4.78 -5.27
CA TYR A 105 -0.10 5.03 -4.02
C TYR A 105 0.72 4.56 -2.83
N ILE A 106 0.78 5.41 -1.80
CA ILE A 106 1.38 5.08 -0.50
C ILE A 106 0.27 5.14 0.54
N LEU A 107 -0.10 3.99 1.08
CA LEU A 107 -1.13 3.88 2.11
C LEU A 107 -0.44 3.79 3.47
N VAL A 108 -0.83 4.67 4.38
CA VAL A 108 -0.26 4.70 5.74
C VAL A 108 -1.39 4.55 6.75
N GLU A 109 -1.20 3.67 7.72
CA GLU A 109 -2.14 3.57 8.84
C GLU A 109 -2.25 4.90 9.56
N LYS A 110 -3.48 5.43 9.64
CA LYS A 110 -3.76 6.67 10.38
C LYS A 110 -3.66 6.43 11.88
N GLN A 111 -2.71 7.12 12.52
CA GLN A 111 -2.44 6.97 13.94
C GLN A 111 -3.43 7.73 14.83
N PRO A 112 -3.80 7.18 16.00
CA PRO A 112 -4.52 7.94 17.01
C PRO A 112 -3.63 9.07 17.56
N PRO A 113 -4.21 10.13 18.20
CA PRO A 113 -3.43 11.27 18.70
C PRO A 113 -2.29 10.94 19.67
N ILE A 114 -2.41 9.82 20.38
CA ILE A 114 -1.38 9.31 21.31
C ILE A 114 -0.51 8.20 20.68
N GLY A 115 -0.65 7.94 19.38
CA GLY A 115 0.11 6.92 18.66
C GLY A 115 1.40 7.48 18.03
N LEU A 116 1.90 6.78 17.03
CA LEU A 116 3.15 7.14 16.31
C LEU A 116 2.89 8.20 15.22
N VAL A 117 2.21 9.27 15.60
CA VAL A 117 1.81 10.37 14.67
C VAL A 117 3.01 11.00 13.97
N SER A 118 4.17 11.05 14.62
CA SER A 118 5.40 11.59 14.00
C SER A 118 5.84 10.80 12.77
N ILE A 119 5.78 9.45 12.81
CA ILE A 119 6.12 8.61 11.67
C ILE A 119 5.11 8.80 10.55
N GLU A 120 3.81 8.73 10.86
CA GLU A 120 2.71 9.00 9.91
C GLU A 120 2.92 10.34 9.20
N GLN A 121 3.18 11.42 9.97
CA GLN A 121 3.31 12.76 9.42
C GLN A 121 4.58 12.95 8.58
N LEU A 122 5.70 12.33 8.94
CA LEU A 122 6.94 12.37 8.14
C LEU A 122 6.75 11.70 6.78
N ILE A 123 6.08 10.53 6.74
CA ILE A 123 5.76 9.85 5.49
C ILE A 123 4.79 10.73 4.67
N TYR A 124 3.69 11.18 5.30
CA TYR A 124 2.69 12.01 4.63
C TYR A 124 3.27 13.31 4.08
N TYR A 125 4.10 14.00 4.83
CA TYR A 125 4.73 15.25 4.39
C TYR A 125 5.62 15.06 3.16
N ARG A 126 6.45 13.99 3.18
CA ARG A 126 7.42 13.75 2.10
C ARG A 126 6.76 13.28 0.80
N TRP A 127 5.66 12.53 0.90
CA TRP A 127 4.99 11.87 -0.24
C TRP A 127 3.53 12.32 -0.41
N ARG A 128 3.23 13.57 -0.05
CA ARG A 128 1.86 14.11 0.05
C ARG A 128 0.99 13.83 -1.17
N ASP A 129 1.53 13.93 -2.36
CA ASP A 129 0.77 13.86 -3.62
C ASP A 129 0.22 12.44 -3.90
N LYS A 130 0.80 11.41 -3.30
CA LYS A 130 0.42 10.01 -3.46
C LYS A 130 0.18 9.26 -2.14
N CYS A 131 0.28 9.95 -1.01
CA CYS A 131 0.09 9.36 0.31
C CYS A 131 -1.35 9.48 0.78
N HIS A 132 -1.95 8.36 1.21
CA HIS A 132 -3.30 8.25 1.73
C HIS A 132 -3.28 7.70 3.15
N LEU A 133 -3.86 8.46 4.09
CA LEU A 133 -4.01 8.00 5.47
C LEU A 133 -5.26 7.13 5.58
N VAL A 134 -5.07 5.86 5.95
CA VAL A 134 -6.13 4.85 6.03
C VAL A 134 -6.48 4.58 7.49
N SER A 135 -7.77 4.76 7.84
CA SER A 135 -8.24 4.56 9.21
C SER A 135 -8.31 3.06 9.57
N PRO A 136 -7.57 2.58 10.61
CA PRO A 136 -7.68 1.20 11.07
C PRO A 136 -9.09 0.87 11.57
N ARG A 137 -9.78 1.84 12.18
CA ARG A 137 -11.18 1.65 12.63
C ARG A 137 -12.12 1.35 11.45
N SER A 138 -11.92 2.03 10.32
CA SER A 138 -12.73 1.78 9.10
C SER A 138 -12.42 0.42 8.50
N MET A 139 -11.16 0.03 8.46
CA MET A 139 -10.71 -1.30 8.04
C MET A 139 -11.28 -2.41 8.95
N HIS A 140 -11.21 -2.24 10.28
CA HIS A 140 -11.80 -3.18 11.23
C HIS A 140 -13.32 -3.33 11.04
N LYS A 141 -14.03 -2.23 10.76
CA LYS A 141 -15.46 -2.26 10.46
C LYS A 141 -15.76 -3.02 9.17
N TYR A 142 -14.96 -2.78 8.13
CA TYR A 142 -15.11 -3.44 6.83
C TYR A 142 -14.97 -4.97 6.94
N TYR A 143 -13.97 -5.44 7.68
CA TYR A 143 -13.74 -6.88 7.89
C TYR A 143 -14.57 -7.49 9.04
N ASN A 144 -15.45 -6.72 9.68
CA ASN A 144 -16.23 -7.16 10.84
C ASN A 144 -15.37 -7.68 12.01
N ILE A 145 -14.20 -7.11 12.21
CA ILE A 145 -13.28 -7.51 13.30
C ILE A 145 -13.22 -6.50 14.45
N GLY A 146 -13.95 -5.40 14.37
CA GLY A 146 -13.93 -4.34 15.38
C GLY A 146 -14.47 -4.75 16.76
N GLN A 147 -15.32 -5.79 16.83
CA GLN A 147 -15.87 -6.33 18.08
C GLN A 147 -14.89 -7.24 18.84
N PHE A 148 -13.83 -7.70 18.22
CA PHE A 148 -12.87 -8.60 18.82
C PHE A 148 -11.85 -7.84 19.69
N ASN A 149 -11.29 -8.53 20.69
CA ASN A 149 -10.15 -8.00 21.44
C ASN A 149 -8.88 -7.96 20.58
N TYR A 150 -7.81 -7.36 21.09
CA TYR A 150 -6.57 -7.15 20.35
C TYR A 150 -5.96 -8.43 19.78
N GLU A 151 -5.84 -9.49 20.59
CA GLU A 151 -5.25 -10.76 20.16
C GLU A 151 -6.11 -11.48 19.10
N GLN A 152 -7.42 -11.44 19.27
CA GLN A 152 -8.34 -12.01 18.30
C GLN A 152 -8.29 -11.25 16.96
N ARG A 153 -8.17 -9.91 17.00
CA ARG A 153 -8.01 -9.13 15.76
C ARG A 153 -6.75 -9.51 15.01
N LYS A 154 -5.61 -9.69 15.70
CA LYS A 154 -4.36 -10.14 15.07
C LYS A 154 -4.51 -11.49 14.36
N LEU A 155 -5.18 -12.44 15.00
CA LEU A 155 -5.44 -13.74 14.37
C LEU A 155 -6.33 -13.58 13.14
N LYS A 156 -7.35 -12.72 13.21
CA LYS A 156 -8.25 -12.47 12.08
C LYS A 156 -7.59 -11.77 10.92
N THR A 157 -6.70 -10.78 11.13
CA THR A 157 -5.96 -10.16 10.03
C THR A 157 -5.02 -11.15 9.35
N ILE A 158 -4.42 -12.09 10.10
CA ILE A 158 -3.64 -13.20 9.52
C ILE A 158 -4.52 -14.11 8.64
N GLU A 159 -5.73 -14.50 9.12
CA GLU A 159 -6.66 -15.32 8.33
C GLU A 159 -7.09 -14.61 7.05
N ILE A 160 -7.44 -13.32 7.14
CA ILE A 160 -7.85 -12.49 5.99
C ILE A 160 -6.72 -12.39 4.98
N ALA A 161 -5.51 -12.02 5.40
CA ALA A 161 -4.37 -11.88 4.51
C ALA A 161 -4.03 -13.21 3.81
N LYS A 162 -4.11 -14.34 4.52
CA LYS A 162 -3.90 -15.68 3.93
C LYS A 162 -4.99 -16.08 2.93
N SER A 163 -6.21 -15.57 3.07
CA SER A 163 -7.31 -15.86 2.13
C SER A 163 -7.16 -15.15 0.79
N ILE A 164 -6.27 -14.16 0.69
CA ILE A 164 -5.98 -13.45 -0.56
C ILE A 164 -5.16 -14.37 -1.47
N SER A 165 -5.68 -14.69 -2.66
CA SER A 165 -5.03 -15.61 -3.61
C SER A 165 -3.89 -15.00 -4.43
N ALA A 166 -3.66 -13.70 -4.30
CA ALA A 166 -2.72 -12.95 -5.14
C ALA A 166 -1.27 -12.89 -4.60
N TRP A 167 -0.87 -13.83 -3.76
CA TRP A 167 0.49 -13.84 -3.20
C TRP A 167 1.53 -14.33 -4.21
N ASN A 168 2.56 -13.53 -4.41
CA ASN A 168 3.78 -13.97 -5.11
C ASN A 168 4.53 -15.01 -4.26
N PRO A 169 5.11 -16.07 -4.86
CA PRO A 169 5.87 -17.08 -4.12
C PRO A 169 7.05 -16.51 -3.32
N ARG A 170 7.73 -15.47 -3.81
CA ARG A 170 8.80 -14.78 -3.09
C ARG A 170 8.27 -14.02 -1.88
N ALA A 171 7.14 -13.34 -2.01
CA ALA A 171 6.48 -12.65 -0.90
C ALA A 171 6.02 -13.63 0.19
N ILE A 172 5.51 -14.80 -0.18
CA ILE A 172 5.19 -15.90 0.77
C ILE A 172 6.45 -16.33 1.52
N LYS A 173 7.55 -16.58 0.80
CA LYS A 173 8.81 -16.99 1.41
C LYS A 173 9.32 -15.94 2.41
N ASN A 174 9.26 -14.65 2.06
CA ASN A 174 9.61 -13.57 2.97
C ASN A 174 8.69 -13.54 4.18
N TYR A 175 7.37 -13.62 3.98
CA TYR A 175 6.39 -13.64 5.06
C TYR A 175 6.65 -14.77 6.07
N GLU A 176 7.03 -15.97 5.60
CA GLU A 176 7.26 -17.13 6.48
C GLU A 176 8.48 -16.98 7.40
N ILE A 177 9.45 -16.14 7.04
CA ILE A 177 10.67 -15.89 7.84
C ILE A 177 10.34 -15.08 9.10
N PHE A 178 9.35 -14.19 9.04
CA PHE A 178 9.03 -13.28 10.15
C PHE A 178 8.29 -14.00 11.27
N LYS A 179 8.79 -13.83 12.51
CA LYS A 179 8.11 -14.34 13.71
C LYS A 179 6.82 -13.54 14.02
N ARG A 180 6.86 -12.23 13.75
CA ARG A 180 5.77 -11.30 14.05
C ARG A 180 5.04 -10.93 12.76
N LYS A 181 4.05 -11.75 12.41
CA LYS A 181 3.37 -11.70 11.11
C LYS A 181 2.22 -10.70 11.03
N HIS A 182 1.66 -10.30 12.17
CA HIS A 182 0.44 -9.49 12.21
C HIS A 182 0.65 -8.06 11.70
N ASP A 183 1.81 -7.43 11.92
CA ASP A 183 2.05 -6.08 11.42
C ASP A 183 2.11 -6.06 9.87
N ILE A 184 2.64 -7.12 9.26
CA ILE A 184 2.59 -7.32 7.80
C ILE A 184 1.14 -7.57 7.35
N THR A 185 0.38 -8.42 8.05
CA THR A 185 -0.99 -8.72 7.65
C THR A 185 -1.93 -7.54 7.88
N ASP A 186 -1.65 -6.68 8.85
CA ASP A 186 -2.39 -5.45 9.07
C ASP A 186 -2.17 -4.48 7.89
N SER A 187 -0.94 -4.34 7.36
CA SER A 187 -0.68 -3.56 6.15
C SER A 187 -1.42 -4.12 4.92
N ILE A 188 -1.46 -5.45 4.75
CA ILE A 188 -2.21 -6.10 3.67
C ILE A 188 -3.73 -5.88 3.81
N CYS A 189 -4.26 -5.97 5.03
CA CYS A 189 -5.68 -5.70 5.28
C CYS A 189 -6.04 -4.23 5.01
N LEU A 190 -5.17 -3.27 5.36
CA LEU A 190 -5.33 -1.86 5.02
C LEU A 190 -5.38 -1.66 3.51
N MET A 191 -4.47 -2.30 2.78
CA MET A 191 -4.45 -2.29 1.31
C MET A 191 -5.75 -2.84 0.74
N GLY A 192 -6.16 -4.05 1.13
CA GLY A 192 -7.38 -4.69 0.64
C GLY A 192 -8.64 -3.86 0.89
N PHE A 193 -8.76 -3.25 2.07
CA PHE A 193 -9.85 -2.32 2.39
C PHE A 193 -9.84 -1.10 1.47
N TRP A 194 -8.68 -0.45 1.29
CA TRP A 194 -8.55 0.74 0.46
C TRP A 194 -8.85 0.45 -1.01
N LEU A 195 -8.34 -0.66 -1.53
CA LEU A 195 -8.59 -1.11 -2.90
C LEU A 195 -10.08 -1.35 -3.15
N ASN A 196 -10.75 -2.08 -2.26
CA ASN A 196 -12.18 -2.35 -2.41
C ASN A 196 -13.01 -1.06 -2.42
N LYS A 197 -12.69 -0.10 -1.55
CA LYS A 197 -13.36 1.21 -1.51
C LYS A 197 -13.18 1.97 -2.83
N ASN A 198 -11.97 1.99 -3.39
CA ASN A 198 -11.68 2.70 -4.64
C ASN A 198 -12.28 1.98 -5.84
N LYS A 199 -12.33 0.65 -5.83
CA LYS A 199 -13.03 -0.14 -6.86
C LYS A 199 -14.53 0.19 -6.91
N ILE A 200 -15.20 0.28 -5.76
CA ILE A 200 -16.62 0.68 -5.68
C ILE A 200 -16.80 2.07 -6.28
N ASN A 201 -16.00 3.05 -5.87
CA ASN A 201 -16.06 4.41 -6.40
C ASN A 201 -15.82 4.45 -7.93
N TYR A 202 -14.89 3.64 -8.42
CA TYR A 202 -14.61 3.52 -9.86
C TYR A 202 -15.83 2.99 -10.61
N LEU A 203 -16.43 1.90 -10.13
CA LEU A 203 -17.61 1.29 -10.76
C LEU A 203 -18.83 2.24 -10.74
N GLU A 204 -19.06 2.94 -9.62
CA GLU A 204 -20.12 3.96 -9.53
C GLU A 204 -19.91 5.09 -10.53
N LYS A 205 -18.67 5.55 -10.71
CA LYS A 205 -18.33 6.57 -11.71
C LYS A 205 -18.60 6.09 -13.13
N GLN A 206 -18.21 4.87 -13.46
CA GLN A 206 -18.45 4.26 -14.78
C GLN A 206 -19.96 4.13 -15.05
N GLU A 207 -20.74 3.68 -14.07
CA GLU A 207 -22.18 3.55 -14.22
C GLU A 207 -22.87 4.91 -14.41
N LYS A 208 -22.48 5.94 -13.66
CA LYS A 208 -22.98 7.30 -13.84
C LYS A 208 -22.69 7.83 -15.25
N GLU A 209 -21.49 7.60 -15.77
CA GLU A 209 -21.12 8.02 -17.12
C GLU A 209 -21.91 7.23 -18.17
N ARG A 210 -22.11 5.92 -17.99
CA ARG A 210 -22.94 5.08 -18.87
C ARG A 210 -24.39 5.58 -18.93
N ILE A 211 -24.99 5.89 -17.77
CA ILE A 211 -26.35 6.43 -17.69
C ILE A 211 -26.43 7.77 -18.41
N LYS A 212 -25.46 8.66 -18.19
CA LYS A 212 -25.39 9.95 -18.87
C LYS A 212 -25.32 9.79 -20.39
N GLN A 213 -24.43 8.93 -20.89
CA GLN A 213 -24.29 8.70 -22.35
C GLN A 213 -25.56 8.12 -22.96
N ASN A 214 -26.21 7.16 -22.31
CA ASN A 214 -27.48 6.60 -22.74
C ASN A 214 -28.56 7.68 -22.81
N TYR A 215 -28.66 8.56 -21.80
CA TYR A 215 -29.63 9.65 -21.79
C TYR A 215 -29.40 10.63 -22.94
N LEU A 216 -28.16 11.09 -23.17
CA LEU A 216 -27.80 11.99 -24.25
C LEU A 216 -28.14 11.37 -25.62
N THR A 217 -27.82 10.08 -25.81
CA THR A 217 -28.13 9.36 -27.05
C THR A 217 -29.64 9.24 -27.29
N THR A 218 -30.41 8.94 -26.24
CA THR A 218 -31.86 8.72 -26.36
C THR A 218 -32.63 10.02 -26.57
N THR A 219 -32.19 11.10 -25.94
CA THR A 219 -32.90 12.41 -26.02
C THR A 219 -32.40 13.32 -27.12
N GLY A 220 -31.22 13.03 -27.71
CA GLY A 220 -30.52 13.93 -28.63
C GLY A 220 -30.01 15.22 -27.98
N MET A 221 -30.02 15.28 -26.65
CA MET A 221 -29.57 16.44 -25.87
C MET A 221 -28.04 16.56 -25.92
N SER A 222 -27.54 17.80 -25.98
CA SER A 222 -26.09 18.02 -25.87
C SER A 222 -25.60 17.87 -24.44
N THR A 223 -24.29 17.58 -24.27
CA THR A 223 -23.65 17.51 -22.95
C THR A 223 -23.79 18.83 -22.17
N ASN A 224 -23.78 19.98 -22.83
CA ASN A 224 -23.93 21.29 -22.19
C ASN A 224 -25.35 21.47 -21.64
N ASP A 225 -26.38 21.14 -22.40
CA ASP A 225 -27.78 21.23 -21.95
C ASP A 225 -28.04 20.29 -20.77
N TRP A 226 -27.45 19.08 -20.81
CA TRP A 226 -27.52 18.14 -19.69
C TRP A 226 -26.86 18.72 -18.42
N MET A 227 -25.65 19.33 -18.51
CA MET A 227 -24.98 19.95 -17.39
C MET A 227 -25.76 21.12 -16.81
N GLU A 228 -26.48 21.91 -17.62
CA GLU A 228 -27.33 22.98 -17.13
C GLU A 228 -28.54 22.45 -16.37
N GLN A 229 -29.19 21.41 -16.89
CA GLN A 229 -30.38 20.80 -16.28
C GLN A 229 -30.09 20.20 -14.88
N PHE A 230 -28.90 19.64 -14.66
CA PHE A 230 -28.50 18.97 -13.40
C PHE A 230 -27.51 19.78 -12.54
N ARG A 231 -27.32 21.07 -12.84
CA ARG A 231 -26.40 21.94 -12.06
C ARG A 231 -26.88 22.25 -10.63
N HIS A 232 -28.14 21.97 -10.32
CA HIS A 232 -28.80 22.34 -9.06
C HIS A 232 -29.33 21.15 -8.25
N VAL A 233 -28.93 19.93 -8.59
CA VAL A 233 -29.21 18.70 -7.85
C VAL A 233 -27.94 18.20 -7.18
#